data_4318f71b9df7b66d7ceebd88f09ef641
#
_entry.id   4318f71b9df7b66d7ceebd88f09ef641
#
_cell.length_a   1.000
_cell.length_b   1.000
_cell.length_c   1.000
_cell.angle_alpha   90.00
_cell.angle_beta   90.00
_cell.angle_gamma   90.00
#
_symmetry.space_group_name_H-M   'P 1'
#
loop_
_entity.id
_entity.type
_entity.pdbx_description
1 polymer ?
#
loop_
_entity_poly.entity_id
_entity_poly.type
_entity_poly.pdbx_seq_one_letter_code
_entity_poly.pdbx_strand_id
1 'polypeptide(L)'
;EKTFQDILACQPVSLLAWLKDHEPQAYQKAQYVFSVNDYIRFKMTGEANGEYTTLSGGNLVNLNTYQYDRELMGLFGLEDAYEKLPPLKYSAQLCGGVTAEAARQTGLAEGTPVAAGMFDVDACGLAAGVDCEEALCMIAGTWSINEYITRAPITNGSVALNSMYCIPEYFLIEESSPTSAGNMEWFINQLLSYEKKEAEKNGTSIYDLTNCWVEETDPGELRVVFLPFLNGSNENPLARGTFIGLTDFNTKAHMLRAVYEGIVFSHMTHVKRLLRNRKAPEAIRLAGGAANSKVWVQIFADALQIPIETVSCQEQGIMGAAIAAGVGIGVFRDYQEAAAKTVKVQQTIYPRPEYAKVYQEKYHRYKAVIESLSGVWEEFKL
;
A
#
# COMPACT_ATOMS: atom_id res chain seq x y z
N GLU A 1 -18.71 -8.79 9.31
CA GLU A 1 -19.79 -7.85 9.72
C GLU A 1 -19.34 -6.81 10.77
N LYS A 2 -18.22 -7.04 11.48
CA LYS A 2 -17.70 -6.07 12.47
C LYS A 2 -16.55 -5.23 11.94
N THR A 3 -15.72 -5.80 11.09
CA THR A 3 -14.52 -5.15 10.54
C THR A 3 -14.62 -4.89 9.03
N PHE A 4 -15.55 -5.56 8.34
CA PHE A 4 -15.81 -5.42 6.90
C PHE A 4 -14.57 -5.57 6.03
N GLN A 5 -13.66 -6.47 6.42
CA GLN A 5 -12.42 -6.73 5.70
C GLN A 5 -12.07 -8.22 5.73
N ASP A 6 -11.27 -8.65 4.77
CA ASP A 6 -10.72 -10.00 4.71
C ASP A 6 -9.68 -10.21 5.81
N ILE A 7 -9.46 -11.48 6.17
CA ILE A 7 -8.43 -11.87 7.15
C ILE A 7 -7.20 -12.32 6.38
N LEU A 8 -6.08 -11.62 6.60
CA LEU A 8 -4.79 -11.96 6.03
C LEU A 8 -3.84 -12.52 7.09
N ALA A 9 -2.98 -13.44 6.69
CA ALA A 9 -2.01 -14.06 7.60
C ALA A 9 -1.03 -13.06 8.24
N CYS A 10 -0.74 -11.95 7.57
CA CYS A 10 0.16 -10.90 8.06
C CYS A 10 -0.50 -9.87 8.99
N GLN A 11 -1.83 -9.92 9.16
CA GLN A 11 -2.52 -8.95 10.01
C GLN A 11 -2.25 -9.19 11.51
N PRO A 12 -2.26 -8.13 12.33
CA PRO A 12 -2.04 -8.20 13.78
C PRO A 12 -2.88 -9.25 14.50
N VAL A 13 -4.15 -9.41 14.15
CA VAL A 13 -5.03 -10.43 14.77
C VAL A 13 -4.53 -11.85 14.50
N SER A 14 -4.10 -12.15 13.27
CA SER A 14 -3.58 -13.46 12.87
C SER A 14 -2.24 -13.76 13.54
N LEU A 15 -1.37 -12.77 13.61
CA LEU A 15 -0.06 -12.89 14.28
C LEU A 15 -0.23 -13.07 15.79
N LEU A 16 -1.20 -12.40 16.40
CA LEU A 16 -1.50 -12.55 17.83
C LEU A 16 -2.06 -13.93 18.15
N ALA A 17 -2.94 -14.47 17.29
CA ALA A 17 -3.46 -15.84 17.42
C ALA A 17 -2.31 -16.85 17.28
N TRP A 18 -1.42 -16.66 16.30
CA TRP A 18 -0.25 -17.51 16.14
C TRP A 18 0.67 -17.48 17.37
N LEU A 19 0.95 -16.29 17.94
CA LEU A 19 1.74 -16.16 19.16
C LEU A 19 1.10 -16.88 20.36
N LYS A 20 -0.22 -16.81 20.49
CA LYS A 20 -0.94 -17.52 21.54
C LYS A 20 -0.73 -19.03 21.44
N ASP A 21 -0.78 -19.59 20.24
CA ASP A 21 -0.67 -21.03 20.01
C ASP A 21 0.76 -21.55 20.08
N HIS A 22 1.75 -20.78 19.58
CA HIS A 22 3.14 -21.24 19.41
C HIS A 22 4.09 -20.70 20.47
N GLU A 23 3.79 -19.53 21.06
CA GLU A 23 4.60 -18.89 22.09
C GLU A 23 3.77 -18.55 23.35
N PRO A 24 3.02 -19.53 23.93
CA PRO A 24 2.04 -19.25 24.98
C PRO A 24 2.63 -18.63 26.23
N GLN A 25 3.88 -18.92 26.56
CA GLN A 25 4.54 -18.32 27.72
C GLN A 25 4.82 -16.83 27.54
N ALA A 26 5.26 -16.42 26.34
CA ALA A 26 5.47 -15.02 26.00
C ALA A 26 4.12 -14.28 25.95
N TYR A 27 3.13 -14.87 25.31
CA TYR A 27 1.79 -14.33 25.21
C TYR A 27 1.14 -14.11 26.60
N GLN A 28 1.23 -15.07 27.51
CA GLN A 28 0.68 -14.96 28.88
C GLN A 28 1.36 -13.88 29.70
N LYS A 29 2.69 -13.74 29.59
CA LYS A 29 3.48 -12.74 30.33
C LYS A 29 3.33 -11.33 29.79
N ALA A 30 2.86 -11.17 28.55
CA ALA A 30 2.68 -9.85 27.93
C ALA A 30 1.65 -9.03 28.72
N GLN A 31 2.05 -7.83 29.12
CA GLN A 31 1.17 -6.85 29.76
C GLN A 31 0.34 -6.09 28.73
N TYR A 32 0.94 -5.75 27.59
CA TYR A 32 0.33 -5.04 26.49
C TYR A 32 0.58 -5.74 25.17
N VAL A 33 -0.36 -5.59 24.25
CA VAL A 33 -0.24 -5.93 22.82
C VAL A 33 -0.09 -4.64 22.05
N PHE A 34 1.04 -4.47 21.39
CA PHE A 34 1.38 -3.30 20.60
C PHE A 34 1.64 -3.67 19.14
N SER A 35 1.27 -2.80 18.22
CA SER A 35 1.92 -2.73 16.92
C SER A 35 3.34 -2.15 17.06
N VAL A 36 4.16 -2.23 16.01
CA VAL A 36 5.54 -1.74 16.08
C VAL A 36 5.60 -0.23 16.37
N ASN A 37 4.75 0.56 15.72
CA ASN A 37 4.67 2.00 15.94
C ASN A 37 4.19 2.33 17.37
N ASP A 38 3.20 1.60 17.90
CA ASP A 38 2.73 1.74 19.28
C ASP A 38 3.84 1.45 20.30
N TYR A 39 4.62 0.38 20.04
CA TYR A 39 5.74 0.02 20.91
C TYR A 39 6.84 1.09 20.91
N ILE A 40 7.20 1.62 19.74
CA ILE A 40 8.20 2.69 19.64
C ILE A 40 7.71 3.92 20.41
N ARG A 41 6.44 4.30 20.23
CA ARG A 41 5.82 5.43 20.96
C ARG A 41 5.82 5.19 22.46
N PHE A 42 5.47 3.97 22.92
CA PHE A 42 5.56 3.60 24.33
C PHE A 42 7.00 3.75 24.87
N LYS A 43 8.02 3.34 24.12
CA LYS A 43 9.42 3.51 24.49
C LYS A 43 9.83 4.98 24.56
N MET A 44 9.22 5.83 23.76
CA MET A 44 9.50 7.27 23.78
C MET A 44 8.84 7.99 24.95
N THR A 45 7.61 7.60 25.32
CA THR A 45 6.76 8.36 26.24
C THR A 45 6.53 7.67 27.58
N GLY A 46 6.66 6.35 27.66
CA GLY A 46 6.24 5.55 28.82
C GLY A 46 4.72 5.32 28.89
N GLU A 47 3.94 5.90 27.98
CA GLU A 47 2.49 5.83 27.98
C GLU A 47 1.98 4.73 27.03
N ALA A 48 1.20 3.77 27.55
CA ALA A 48 0.62 2.70 26.74
C ALA A 48 -0.62 3.21 26.00
N ASN A 49 -0.53 3.34 24.69
CA ASN A 49 -1.63 3.72 23.79
C ASN A 49 -1.58 2.90 22.53
N GLY A 50 -2.75 2.53 21.97
CA GLY A 50 -2.91 1.99 20.64
C GLY A 50 -3.38 3.07 19.66
N GLU A 51 -3.17 2.87 18.37
CA GLU A 51 -3.55 3.83 17.35
C GLU A 51 -4.64 3.26 16.44
N TYR A 52 -5.70 4.05 16.18
CA TYR A 52 -6.91 3.61 15.51
C TYR A 52 -6.69 3.03 14.12
N THR A 53 -5.90 3.70 13.25
CA THR A 53 -5.77 3.29 11.86
C THR A 53 -5.07 1.94 11.75
N THR A 54 -3.95 1.76 12.46
CA THR A 54 -3.17 0.54 12.51
C THR A 54 -3.98 -0.64 13.09
N LEU A 55 -4.67 -0.40 14.21
CA LEU A 55 -5.38 -1.49 14.91
C LEU A 55 -6.70 -1.85 14.23
N SER A 56 -7.37 -0.90 13.58
CA SER A 56 -8.55 -1.19 12.77
C SER A 56 -8.18 -1.96 11.48
N GLY A 57 -7.13 -1.57 10.77
CA GLY A 57 -6.58 -2.33 9.64
C GLY A 57 -6.09 -3.72 10.04
N GLY A 58 -5.77 -3.89 11.33
CA GLY A 58 -5.35 -5.17 11.94
C GLY A 58 -6.46 -6.11 12.38
N ASN A 59 -7.73 -5.84 12.07
CA ASN A 59 -8.91 -6.61 12.51
C ASN A 59 -9.14 -6.63 14.05
N LEU A 60 -8.65 -5.63 14.77
CA LEU A 60 -8.79 -5.58 16.23
C LEU A 60 -9.87 -4.59 16.72
N VAL A 61 -10.36 -3.71 15.85
CA VAL A 61 -11.37 -2.69 16.16
C VAL A 61 -12.68 -2.99 15.43
N ASN A 62 -13.81 -2.92 16.14
CA ASN A 62 -15.13 -3.00 15.55
C ASN A 62 -15.49 -1.66 14.90
N LEU A 63 -15.62 -1.64 13.58
CA LEU A 63 -15.89 -0.43 12.79
C LEU A 63 -17.31 0.12 12.95
N ASN A 64 -18.24 -0.62 13.60
CA ASN A 64 -19.56 -0.11 13.94
C ASN A 64 -19.55 0.70 15.23
N THR A 65 -18.62 0.42 16.15
CA THR A 65 -18.57 1.04 17.49
C THR A 65 -17.33 1.88 17.71
N TYR A 66 -16.32 1.76 16.82
CA TYR A 66 -15.00 2.39 16.94
C TYR A 66 -14.25 1.99 18.21
N GLN A 67 -14.50 0.78 18.72
CA GLN A 67 -13.92 0.28 19.95
C GLN A 67 -13.41 -1.15 19.76
N TYR A 68 -12.55 -1.58 20.67
CA TYR A 68 -12.29 -3.00 20.84
C TYR A 68 -13.58 -3.75 21.20
N ASP A 69 -13.70 -4.98 20.77
CA ASP A 69 -14.91 -5.77 20.94
C ASP A 69 -14.55 -7.19 21.40
N ARG A 70 -15.03 -7.59 22.60
CA ARG A 70 -14.73 -8.92 23.15
C ARG A 70 -15.28 -10.04 22.28
N GLU A 71 -16.46 -9.86 21.70
CA GLU A 71 -17.03 -10.87 20.81
C GLU A 71 -16.21 -11.00 19.53
N LEU A 72 -15.72 -9.87 18.96
CA LEU A 72 -14.79 -9.90 17.84
C LEU A 72 -13.52 -10.66 18.20
N MET A 73 -12.91 -10.37 19.35
CA MET A 73 -11.73 -11.09 19.83
C MET A 73 -12.03 -12.59 20.03
N GLY A 74 -13.22 -12.94 20.52
CA GLY A 74 -13.67 -14.31 20.68
C GLY A 74 -13.75 -15.11 19.38
N LEU A 75 -14.14 -14.46 18.27
CA LEU A 75 -14.13 -15.10 16.95
C LEU A 75 -12.73 -15.61 16.52
N PHE A 76 -11.69 -15.00 17.06
CA PHE A 76 -10.29 -15.39 16.84
C PHE A 76 -9.68 -16.21 17.99
N GLY A 77 -10.48 -16.57 19.01
CA GLY A 77 -10.00 -17.26 20.21
C GLY A 77 -9.08 -16.39 21.09
N LEU A 78 -9.24 -15.07 21.05
CA LEU A 78 -8.37 -14.07 21.68
C LEU A 78 -9.09 -13.24 22.76
N GLU A 79 -10.19 -13.75 23.38
CA GLU A 79 -10.94 -13.01 24.41
C GLU A 79 -10.05 -12.52 25.56
N ASP A 80 -9.05 -13.32 25.92
CA ASP A 80 -8.10 -13.04 26.99
C ASP A 80 -7.09 -11.93 26.63
N ALA A 81 -6.89 -11.65 25.36
CA ALA A 81 -6.07 -10.54 24.90
C ALA A 81 -6.77 -9.16 25.04
N TYR A 82 -8.08 -9.14 25.23
CA TYR A 82 -8.83 -7.88 25.33
C TYR A 82 -8.30 -6.96 26.43
N GLU A 83 -7.94 -7.50 27.58
CA GLU A 83 -7.41 -6.73 28.70
C GLU A 83 -5.95 -6.28 28.50
N LYS A 84 -5.28 -6.77 27.45
CA LYS A 84 -3.92 -6.42 27.09
C LYS A 84 -3.87 -5.32 26.00
N LEU A 85 -5.04 -4.97 25.43
CA LEU A 85 -5.11 -3.94 24.41
C LEU A 85 -5.05 -2.55 25.06
N PRO A 86 -4.13 -1.67 24.62
CA PRO A 86 -3.98 -0.35 25.22
C PRO A 86 -5.09 0.60 24.75
N PRO A 87 -5.40 1.69 25.51
CA PRO A 87 -6.41 2.68 25.11
C PRO A 87 -6.14 3.27 23.72
N LEU A 88 -7.19 3.39 22.90
CA LEU A 88 -7.09 3.88 21.52
C LEU A 88 -6.92 5.42 21.46
N LYS A 89 -6.10 5.86 20.51
CA LYS A 89 -5.87 7.26 20.17
C LYS A 89 -6.04 7.51 18.68
N TYR A 90 -6.58 8.67 18.30
CA TYR A 90 -6.53 9.13 16.93
C TYR A 90 -5.13 9.63 16.57
N SER A 91 -4.78 9.57 15.29
CA SER A 91 -3.42 9.78 14.76
C SER A 91 -2.75 11.09 15.21
N ALA A 92 -3.49 12.21 15.30
CA ALA A 92 -2.95 13.49 15.77
C ALA A 92 -3.03 13.69 17.29
N GLN A 93 -3.66 12.79 18.05
CA GLN A 93 -3.73 12.93 19.50
C GLN A 93 -2.36 12.75 20.14
N LEU A 94 -2.06 13.61 21.11
CA LEU A 94 -0.80 13.50 21.84
C LEU A 94 -0.83 12.36 22.86
N CYS A 95 0.24 11.60 22.90
CA CYS A 95 0.46 10.43 23.76
C CYS A 95 1.55 10.64 24.80
N GLY A 96 1.74 11.88 25.25
CA GLY A 96 2.78 12.26 26.19
C GLY A 96 3.95 12.99 25.53
N GLY A 97 5.03 13.15 26.28
CA GLY A 97 6.28 13.76 25.83
C GLY A 97 7.43 12.78 25.88
N VAL A 98 8.47 13.06 25.13
CA VAL A 98 9.72 12.30 25.14
C VAL A 98 10.29 12.26 26.58
N THR A 99 10.53 11.08 27.13
CA THR A 99 11.13 10.89 28.46
C THR A 99 12.62 11.24 28.46
N ALA A 100 13.18 11.53 29.64
CA ALA A 100 14.63 11.76 29.80
C ALA A 100 15.48 10.61 29.25
N GLU A 101 15.02 9.34 29.41
CA GLU A 101 15.69 8.16 28.86
C GLU A 101 15.67 8.14 27.34
N ALA A 102 14.48 8.35 26.75
CA ALA A 102 14.34 8.40 25.30
C ALA A 102 15.14 9.58 24.69
N ALA A 103 15.15 10.74 25.36
CA ALA A 103 15.96 11.89 24.97
C ALA A 103 17.46 11.56 24.88
N ARG A 104 17.99 10.84 25.86
CA ARG A 104 19.41 10.40 25.83
C ARG A 104 19.71 9.43 24.66
N GLN A 105 18.76 8.55 24.32
CA GLN A 105 18.95 7.55 23.27
C GLN A 105 18.77 8.10 21.86
N THR A 106 17.89 9.08 21.68
CA THR A 106 17.48 9.59 20.36
C THR A 106 18.07 10.94 19.99
N GLY A 107 18.54 11.72 20.99
CA GLY A 107 18.95 13.11 20.79
C GLY A 107 17.79 14.11 20.72
N LEU A 108 16.55 13.67 20.87
CA LEU A 108 15.39 14.56 20.97
C LEU A 108 15.39 15.29 22.31
N ALA A 109 14.79 16.48 22.36
CA ALA A 109 14.62 17.19 23.64
C ALA A 109 13.60 16.46 24.52
N GLU A 110 13.90 16.38 25.84
CA GLU A 110 12.95 15.88 26.83
C GLU A 110 11.67 16.73 26.82
N GLY A 111 10.52 16.07 26.94
CA GLY A 111 9.22 16.73 26.89
C GLY A 111 8.70 17.06 25.48
N THR A 112 9.47 16.77 24.41
CA THR A 112 8.96 16.94 23.02
C THR A 112 7.65 16.16 22.87
N PRO A 113 6.54 16.83 22.45
CA PRO A 113 5.25 16.16 22.29
C PRO A 113 5.31 15.02 21.27
N VAL A 114 4.67 13.89 21.57
CA VAL A 114 4.61 12.72 20.70
C VAL A 114 3.17 12.45 20.31
N ALA A 115 2.86 12.54 19.01
CA ALA A 115 1.54 12.19 18.49
C ALA A 115 1.38 10.65 18.35
N ALA A 116 0.13 10.19 18.26
CA ALA A 116 -0.17 8.76 18.14
C ALA A 116 0.44 8.15 16.87
N GLY A 117 0.56 8.92 15.80
CA GLY A 117 1.00 8.40 14.50
C GLY A 117 -0.15 7.75 13.74
N MET A 118 0.15 6.99 12.70
CA MET A 118 -0.85 6.32 11.87
C MET A 118 -0.28 5.11 11.17
N PHE A 119 -1.14 4.32 10.54
CA PHE A 119 -0.76 3.27 9.62
C PHE A 119 0.02 3.87 8.43
N ASP A 120 1.04 3.16 7.94
CA ASP A 120 1.93 3.66 6.89
C ASP A 120 1.19 3.92 5.56
N VAL A 121 0.16 3.15 5.27
CA VAL A 121 -0.73 3.35 4.12
C VAL A 121 -1.46 4.67 4.23
N ASP A 122 -2.09 4.96 5.39
CA ASP A 122 -2.73 6.26 5.68
C ASP A 122 -1.75 7.43 5.52
N ALA A 123 -0.52 7.26 6.04
CA ALA A 123 0.51 8.28 5.94
C ALA A 123 0.88 8.58 4.49
N CYS A 124 1.05 7.54 3.67
CA CYS A 124 1.34 7.68 2.24
C CYS A 124 0.18 8.32 1.48
N GLY A 125 -1.05 7.87 1.74
CA GLY A 125 -2.27 8.42 1.13
C GLY A 125 -2.45 9.89 1.44
N LEU A 126 -2.32 10.26 2.72
CA LEU A 126 -2.43 11.66 3.17
C LEU A 126 -1.36 12.55 2.50
N ALA A 127 -0.11 12.09 2.46
CA ALA A 127 0.98 12.80 1.78
C ALA A 127 0.83 12.84 0.26
N ALA A 128 0.06 11.93 -0.33
CA ALA A 128 -0.35 11.96 -1.72
C ALA A 128 -1.60 12.84 -1.94
N GLY A 129 -2.24 13.34 -0.88
CA GLY A 129 -3.42 14.22 -0.93
C GLY A 129 -4.75 13.48 -0.94
N VAL A 130 -4.82 12.30 -0.31
CA VAL A 130 -6.09 11.62 -0.01
C VAL A 130 -6.67 12.26 1.25
N ASP A 131 -7.27 13.44 1.11
CA ASP A 131 -7.87 14.26 2.18
C ASP A 131 -9.36 14.50 2.00
N CYS A 132 -9.94 13.97 0.92
CA CYS A 132 -11.36 14.03 0.56
C CYS A 132 -11.80 12.79 -0.22
N GLU A 133 -13.13 12.59 -0.34
CA GLU A 133 -13.69 11.40 -1.01
C GLU A 133 -13.43 11.36 -2.53
N GLU A 134 -13.11 12.50 -3.17
CA GLU A 134 -12.83 12.60 -4.60
C GLU A 134 -11.44 12.04 -4.94
N ALA A 135 -10.51 12.04 -4.01
CA ALA A 135 -9.15 11.56 -4.22
C ALA A 135 -9.09 10.01 -4.32
N LEU A 136 -8.19 9.50 -5.14
CA LEU A 136 -7.79 8.10 -5.21
C LEU A 136 -6.28 8.06 -5.39
N CYS A 137 -5.61 7.22 -4.61
CA CYS A 137 -4.16 7.02 -4.67
C CYS A 137 -3.82 5.58 -5.06
N MET A 138 -2.76 5.43 -5.85
CA MET A 138 -2.08 4.17 -6.10
C MET A 138 -0.65 4.30 -5.58
N ILE A 139 -0.20 3.35 -4.77
CA ILE A 139 1.18 3.27 -4.28
C ILE A 139 1.84 2.07 -4.94
N ALA A 140 2.63 2.31 -5.97
CA ALA A 140 3.39 1.30 -6.68
C ALA A 140 4.80 1.18 -6.10
N GLY A 141 4.88 0.57 -4.93
CA GLY A 141 6.08 0.26 -4.18
C GLY A 141 6.39 -1.25 -4.19
N THR A 142 6.90 -1.80 -3.09
CA THR A 142 7.05 -3.25 -2.91
C THR A 142 5.69 -3.94 -3.02
N TRP A 143 4.68 -3.40 -2.31
CA TRP A 143 3.28 -3.77 -2.42
C TRP A 143 2.56 -2.92 -3.47
N SER A 144 1.47 -3.47 -4.01
CA SER A 144 0.48 -2.75 -4.80
C SER A 144 -0.62 -2.30 -3.85
N ILE A 145 -0.71 -1.01 -3.55
CA ILE A 145 -1.77 -0.45 -2.71
C ILE A 145 -2.59 0.51 -3.55
N ASN A 146 -3.91 0.43 -3.44
CA ASN A 146 -4.84 1.29 -4.16
C ASN A 146 -5.94 1.67 -3.18
N GLU A 147 -6.16 2.96 -2.99
CA GLU A 147 -6.96 3.44 -1.86
C GLU A 147 -7.72 4.73 -2.14
N TYR A 148 -8.79 4.90 -1.44
CA TYR A 148 -9.54 6.14 -1.30
C TYR A 148 -10.23 6.20 0.07
N ILE A 149 -10.80 7.34 0.44
CA ILE A 149 -11.52 7.49 1.70
C ILE A 149 -13.01 7.75 1.47
N THR A 150 -13.83 7.36 2.44
CA THR A 150 -15.28 7.60 2.44
C THR A 150 -15.82 7.71 3.86
N ARG A 151 -16.98 8.34 4.03
CA ARG A 151 -17.63 8.51 5.35
C ARG A 151 -18.34 7.26 5.87
N ALA A 152 -18.47 6.22 5.08
CA ALA A 152 -19.07 4.95 5.49
C ALA A 152 -18.26 3.77 4.95
N PRO A 153 -18.07 2.69 5.72
CA PRO A 153 -17.38 1.49 5.24
C PRO A 153 -18.16 0.82 4.12
N ILE A 154 -17.44 0.12 3.23
CA ILE A 154 -18.07 -0.71 2.18
C ILE A 154 -18.37 -2.08 2.77
N THR A 155 -19.67 -2.37 2.95
CA THR A 155 -20.14 -3.54 3.72
C THR A 155 -20.62 -4.70 2.85
N ASN A 156 -20.56 -4.55 1.52
CA ASN A 156 -21.09 -5.54 0.56
C ASN A 156 -20.08 -6.64 0.17
N GLY A 157 -18.90 -6.68 0.82
CA GLY A 157 -17.85 -7.67 0.53
C GLY A 157 -17.14 -7.48 -0.81
N SER A 158 -17.28 -6.31 -1.44
CA SER A 158 -16.67 -6.03 -2.76
C SER A 158 -15.25 -5.47 -2.68
N VAL A 159 -14.75 -5.17 -1.47
CA VAL A 159 -13.41 -4.63 -1.21
C VAL A 159 -12.69 -5.48 -0.18
N ALA A 160 -11.37 -5.55 -0.28
CA ALA A 160 -10.54 -6.39 0.57
C ALA A 160 -10.39 -5.82 1.99
N LEU A 161 -10.26 -4.50 2.13
CA LEU A 161 -10.00 -3.86 3.41
C LEU A 161 -10.85 -2.60 3.61
N ASN A 162 -11.41 -2.50 4.81
CA ASN A 162 -11.92 -1.29 5.41
C ASN A 162 -11.16 -1.05 6.71
N SER A 163 -10.69 0.17 6.95
CA SER A 163 -10.11 0.57 8.24
C SER A 163 -10.55 2.00 8.59
N MET A 164 -10.31 2.43 9.81
CA MET A 164 -10.45 3.84 10.14
C MET A 164 -9.30 4.60 9.47
N TYR A 165 -9.60 5.80 8.99
CA TYR A 165 -8.59 6.69 8.40
C TYR A 165 -8.05 7.68 9.43
N CYS A 166 -6.85 8.21 9.18
CA CYS A 166 -6.20 9.18 10.06
C CYS A 166 -7.00 10.49 10.23
N ILE A 167 -7.80 10.86 9.23
CA ILE A 167 -8.78 11.96 9.35
C ILE A 167 -10.03 11.39 10.02
N PRO A 168 -10.44 11.87 11.21
CA PRO A 168 -11.62 11.38 11.90
C PRO A 168 -12.89 11.40 11.03
N GLU A 169 -13.79 10.46 11.26
CA GLU A 169 -15.04 10.25 10.52
C GLU A 169 -14.87 9.69 9.09
N TYR A 170 -13.64 9.41 8.65
CA TYR A 170 -13.39 8.73 7.40
C TYR A 170 -12.91 7.30 7.61
N PHE A 171 -13.23 6.46 6.63
CA PHE A 171 -12.73 5.10 6.48
C PHE A 171 -11.81 5.05 5.27
N LEU A 172 -10.70 4.35 5.42
CA LEU A 172 -9.85 3.95 4.31
C LEU A 172 -10.46 2.72 3.64
N ILE A 173 -10.60 2.77 2.33
CA ILE A 173 -11.02 1.65 1.50
C ILE A 173 -9.83 1.26 0.64
N GLU A 174 -9.35 0.02 0.80
CA GLU A 174 -8.11 -0.44 0.18
C GLU A 174 -8.31 -1.74 -0.60
N GLU A 175 -7.67 -1.79 -1.75
CA GLU A 175 -7.39 -3.00 -2.53
C GLU A 175 -5.87 -3.11 -2.72
N SER A 176 -5.29 -4.23 -2.31
CA SER A 176 -3.83 -4.40 -2.34
C SER A 176 -3.40 -5.80 -2.78
N SER A 177 -2.13 -5.92 -3.12
CA SER A 177 -1.44 -7.19 -3.40
C SER A 177 -0.02 -7.16 -2.85
N PRO A 178 0.56 -8.31 -2.46
CA PRO A 178 1.89 -8.37 -1.85
C PRO A 178 3.04 -8.10 -2.83
N THR A 179 2.74 -7.83 -4.11
CA THR A 179 3.76 -7.54 -5.14
C THR A 179 3.33 -6.44 -6.10
N SER A 180 4.23 -5.49 -6.34
CA SER A 180 4.12 -4.45 -7.37
C SER A 180 5.51 -4.17 -7.98
N ALA A 181 6.07 -2.98 -7.78
CA ALA A 181 7.38 -2.59 -8.30
C ALA A 181 8.53 -3.52 -7.86
N GLY A 182 8.37 -4.28 -6.79
CA GLY A 182 9.29 -5.35 -6.41
C GLY A 182 9.56 -6.40 -7.49
N ASN A 183 8.59 -6.64 -8.40
CA ASN A 183 8.80 -7.50 -9.58
C ASN A 183 9.84 -6.88 -10.54
N MET A 184 9.83 -5.57 -10.70
CA MET A 184 10.81 -4.86 -11.52
C MET A 184 12.21 -4.97 -10.91
N GLU A 185 12.32 -4.78 -9.60
CA GLU A 185 13.59 -4.90 -8.90
C GLU A 185 14.15 -6.33 -8.98
N TRP A 186 13.30 -7.34 -8.83
CA TRP A 186 13.67 -8.74 -9.06
C TRP A 186 14.19 -8.94 -10.49
N PHE A 187 13.49 -8.43 -11.51
CA PHE A 187 13.90 -8.55 -12.91
C PHE A 187 15.28 -7.94 -13.14
N ILE A 188 15.51 -6.72 -12.61
CA ILE A 188 16.81 -6.06 -12.70
C ILE A 188 17.91 -6.90 -12.02
N ASN A 189 17.69 -7.33 -10.79
CA ASN A 189 18.72 -8.02 -10.02
C ASN A 189 19.04 -9.42 -10.54
N GLN A 190 18.06 -10.15 -11.11
CA GLN A 190 18.25 -11.51 -11.58
C GLN A 190 18.59 -11.58 -13.08
N LEU A 191 18.00 -10.74 -13.91
CA LEU A 191 18.11 -10.86 -15.37
C LEU A 191 18.93 -9.74 -16.02
N LEU A 192 19.14 -8.62 -15.33
CA LEU A 192 19.91 -7.47 -15.81
C LEU A 192 21.11 -7.14 -14.92
N SER A 193 21.65 -8.14 -14.22
CA SER A 193 22.75 -7.93 -13.26
C SER A 193 24.04 -7.44 -13.93
N TYR A 194 24.29 -7.80 -15.20
CA TYR A 194 25.41 -7.30 -15.99
C TYR A 194 25.20 -5.83 -16.35
N GLU A 195 24.05 -5.49 -16.90
CA GLU A 195 23.68 -4.13 -17.29
C GLU A 195 23.67 -3.18 -16.08
N LYS A 196 23.21 -3.66 -14.93
CA LYS A 196 23.27 -2.92 -13.68
C LYS A 196 24.70 -2.55 -13.28
N LYS A 197 25.62 -3.50 -13.33
CA LYS A 197 27.04 -3.26 -13.03
C LYS A 197 27.70 -2.29 -14.04
N GLU A 198 27.37 -2.41 -15.31
CA GLU A 198 27.90 -1.48 -16.34
C GLU A 198 27.31 -0.07 -16.14
N ALA A 199 26.03 0.06 -15.81
CA ALA A 199 25.42 1.36 -15.50
C ALA A 199 26.12 2.02 -14.28
N GLU A 200 26.31 1.27 -13.19
CA GLU A 200 27.02 1.73 -11.99
C GLU A 200 28.45 2.19 -12.31
N LYS A 201 29.21 1.41 -13.12
CA LYS A 201 30.57 1.72 -13.55
C LYS A 201 30.63 3.02 -14.39
N ASN A 202 29.60 3.27 -15.19
CA ASN A 202 29.49 4.46 -16.04
C ASN A 202 28.85 5.66 -15.32
N GLY A 203 28.47 5.52 -14.04
CA GLY A 203 27.81 6.59 -13.26
C GLY A 203 26.39 6.89 -13.74
N THR A 204 25.72 5.93 -14.39
CA THR A 204 24.35 6.06 -14.89
C THR A 204 23.38 5.17 -14.08
N SER A 205 22.08 5.49 -14.14
CA SER A 205 21.06 4.69 -13.46
C SER A 205 20.60 3.52 -14.35
N ILE A 206 20.52 2.32 -13.78
CA ILE A 206 19.89 1.18 -14.46
C ILE A 206 18.43 1.49 -14.80
N TYR A 207 17.75 2.29 -13.99
CA TYR A 207 16.36 2.70 -14.25
C TYR A 207 16.22 3.59 -15.47
N ASP A 208 17.20 4.47 -15.76
CA ASP A 208 17.20 5.28 -16.98
C ASP A 208 17.35 4.39 -18.21
N LEU A 209 18.27 3.41 -18.16
CA LEU A 209 18.45 2.44 -19.24
C LEU A 209 17.17 1.63 -19.48
N THR A 210 16.55 1.12 -18.42
CA THR A 210 15.31 0.32 -18.53
C THR A 210 14.15 1.16 -19.07
N ASN A 211 14.04 2.42 -18.68
CA ASN A 211 13.05 3.35 -19.21
C ASN A 211 13.23 3.55 -20.72
N CYS A 212 14.45 3.82 -21.18
CA CYS A 212 14.76 3.94 -22.62
C CYS A 212 14.35 2.67 -23.39
N TRP A 213 14.69 1.48 -22.90
CA TRP A 213 14.32 0.24 -23.56
C TRP A 213 12.79 0.05 -23.66
N VAL A 214 12.05 0.44 -22.63
CA VAL A 214 10.60 0.36 -22.67
C VAL A 214 10.02 1.38 -23.65
N GLU A 215 10.57 2.59 -23.73
CA GLU A 215 10.14 3.62 -24.68
C GLU A 215 10.35 3.21 -26.15
N GLU A 216 11.40 2.45 -26.44
CA GLU A 216 11.72 1.96 -27.80
C GLU A 216 10.77 0.85 -28.28
N THR A 217 9.96 0.26 -27.41
CA THR A 217 9.03 -0.82 -27.77
C THR A 217 7.62 -0.29 -28.05
N ASP A 218 6.96 -0.81 -29.08
CA ASP A 218 5.56 -0.47 -29.37
C ASP A 218 4.60 -1.31 -28.53
N PRO A 219 3.71 -0.66 -27.74
CA PRO A 219 2.68 -1.39 -27.00
C PRO A 219 1.76 -2.24 -27.89
N GLY A 220 1.50 -1.82 -29.14
CA GLY A 220 0.61 -2.52 -30.07
C GLY A 220 1.18 -3.84 -30.60
N GLU A 221 2.48 -3.95 -30.72
CA GLU A 221 3.16 -5.13 -31.24
C GLU A 221 3.38 -6.24 -30.21
N LEU A 222 3.47 -5.86 -28.93
CA LEU A 222 3.81 -6.81 -27.86
C LEU A 222 2.64 -7.69 -27.44
N ARG A 223 2.85 -9.02 -27.51
CA ARG A 223 1.87 -10.03 -27.07
C ARG A 223 2.29 -10.82 -25.81
N VAL A 224 3.49 -10.55 -25.29
CA VAL A 224 3.99 -11.17 -24.06
C VAL A 224 3.18 -10.64 -22.87
N VAL A 225 2.78 -11.57 -21.99
CA VAL A 225 2.11 -11.25 -20.73
C VAL A 225 3.03 -11.64 -19.59
N PHE A 226 3.19 -10.76 -18.61
CA PHE A 226 3.81 -11.08 -17.33
C PHE A 226 2.76 -11.03 -16.22
N LEU A 227 2.70 -12.08 -15.41
CA LEU A 227 1.93 -12.12 -14.18
C LEU A 227 2.85 -11.73 -13.01
N PRO A 228 2.59 -10.60 -12.33
CA PRO A 228 3.50 -10.06 -11.31
C PRO A 228 3.28 -10.70 -9.92
N PHE A 229 3.28 -12.03 -9.85
CA PHE A 229 2.90 -12.79 -8.66
C PHE A 229 4.08 -13.50 -7.98
N LEU A 230 5.26 -12.84 -7.92
CA LEU A 230 6.45 -13.43 -7.28
C LEU A 230 6.20 -13.84 -5.82
N ASN A 231 5.36 -13.08 -5.10
CA ASN A 231 4.96 -13.36 -3.72
C ASN A 231 3.48 -13.79 -3.62
N GLY A 232 2.92 -14.36 -4.70
CA GLY A 232 1.50 -14.70 -4.78
C GLY A 232 0.62 -13.51 -5.17
N SER A 233 -0.69 -13.72 -5.13
CA SER A 233 -1.68 -12.67 -5.30
C SER A 233 -2.81 -12.85 -4.29
N ASN A 234 -3.57 -11.78 -3.99
CA ASN A 234 -4.73 -11.88 -3.11
C ASN A 234 -5.89 -12.68 -3.74
N GLU A 235 -5.91 -12.82 -5.07
CA GLU A 235 -6.90 -13.67 -5.76
C GLU A 235 -6.54 -15.16 -5.64
N ASN A 236 -5.25 -15.50 -5.68
CA ASN A 236 -4.75 -16.86 -5.51
C ASN A 236 -3.36 -16.83 -4.87
N PRO A 237 -3.24 -17.19 -3.58
CA PRO A 237 -1.96 -17.19 -2.87
C PRO A 237 -0.91 -18.16 -3.46
N LEU A 238 -1.35 -19.16 -4.21
CA LEU A 238 -0.47 -20.12 -4.88
C LEU A 238 0.05 -19.62 -6.23
N ALA A 239 -0.52 -18.54 -6.79
CA ALA A 239 -0.07 -17.97 -8.06
C ALA A 239 1.40 -17.53 -8.00
N ARG A 240 2.11 -17.69 -9.12
CA ARG A 240 3.55 -17.38 -9.22
C ARG A 240 3.83 -16.47 -10.41
N GLY A 241 4.95 -15.76 -10.33
CA GLY A 241 5.46 -14.93 -11.44
C GLY A 241 5.63 -15.75 -12.71
N THR A 242 5.05 -15.28 -13.83
CA THR A 242 4.99 -16.06 -15.07
C THR A 242 5.09 -15.16 -16.29
N PHE A 243 5.91 -15.57 -17.27
CA PHE A 243 5.92 -15.02 -18.63
C PHE A 243 5.22 -15.99 -19.58
N ILE A 244 4.29 -15.46 -20.39
CA ILE A 244 3.56 -16.21 -21.42
C ILE A 244 3.63 -15.48 -22.75
N GLY A 245 3.75 -16.24 -23.85
CA GLY A 245 3.71 -15.69 -25.21
C GLY A 245 5.08 -15.23 -25.72
N LEU A 246 6.19 -15.69 -25.14
CA LEU A 246 7.53 -15.44 -25.65
C LEU A 246 7.75 -16.17 -26.97
N THR A 247 8.43 -15.50 -27.89
CA THR A 247 8.94 -16.02 -29.17
C THR A 247 10.42 -15.66 -29.31
N ASP A 248 11.08 -16.16 -30.34
CA ASP A 248 12.46 -15.84 -30.67
C ASP A 248 12.69 -14.37 -31.08
N PHE A 249 11.65 -13.61 -31.40
CA PHE A 249 11.71 -12.19 -31.69
C PHE A 249 11.69 -11.30 -30.44
N ASN A 250 11.34 -11.85 -29.28
CA ASN A 250 11.25 -11.05 -28.07
C ASN A 250 12.62 -10.81 -27.43
N THR A 251 12.94 -9.54 -27.19
CA THR A 251 14.17 -9.09 -26.55
C THR A 251 13.97 -8.81 -25.06
N LYS A 252 15.05 -8.49 -24.34
CA LYS A 252 14.99 -8.01 -22.94
C LYS A 252 14.06 -6.80 -22.78
N ALA A 253 14.05 -5.88 -23.76
CA ALA A 253 13.18 -4.72 -23.77
C ALA A 253 11.70 -5.11 -23.80
N HIS A 254 11.33 -6.11 -24.60
CA HIS A 254 9.96 -6.63 -24.67
C HIS A 254 9.54 -7.32 -23.37
N MET A 255 10.44 -8.10 -22.75
CA MET A 255 10.16 -8.73 -21.45
C MET A 255 9.99 -7.67 -20.34
N LEU A 256 10.83 -6.66 -20.35
CA LEU A 256 10.77 -5.56 -19.40
C LEU A 256 9.47 -4.76 -19.53
N ARG A 257 9.05 -4.43 -20.75
CA ARG A 257 7.74 -3.82 -20.98
C ARG A 257 6.60 -4.70 -20.44
N ALA A 258 6.67 -6.01 -20.66
CA ALA A 258 5.67 -6.93 -20.12
C ALA A 258 5.62 -6.89 -18.57
N VAL A 259 6.78 -6.73 -17.91
CA VAL A 259 6.85 -6.52 -16.44
C VAL A 259 6.16 -5.22 -16.03
N TYR A 260 6.46 -4.10 -16.70
CA TYR A 260 5.82 -2.81 -16.43
C TYR A 260 4.29 -2.90 -16.59
N GLU A 261 3.85 -3.46 -17.72
CA GLU A 261 2.43 -3.62 -18.04
C GLU A 261 1.72 -4.60 -17.09
N GLY A 262 2.35 -5.71 -16.72
CA GLY A 262 1.80 -6.68 -15.79
C GLY A 262 1.52 -6.07 -14.41
N ILE A 263 2.45 -5.24 -13.91
CA ILE A 263 2.27 -4.49 -12.67
C ILE A 263 1.11 -3.49 -12.80
N VAL A 264 1.06 -2.74 -13.92
CA VAL A 264 -0.05 -1.80 -14.19
C VAL A 264 -1.39 -2.54 -14.23
N PHE A 265 -1.47 -3.71 -14.86
CA PHE A 265 -2.70 -4.50 -14.93
C PHE A 265 -3.14 -5.06 -13.58
N SER A 266 -2.20 -5.37 -12.70
CA SER A 266 -2.51 -5.72 -11.31
C SER A 266 -3.17 -4.54 -10.58
N HIS A 267 -2.57 -3.35 -10.62
CA HIS A 267 -3.18 -2.12 -10.10
C HIS A 267 -4.54 -1.82 -10.74
N MET A 268 -4.64 -1.94 -12.06
CA MET A 268 -5.90 -1.74 -12.79
C MET A 268 -7.01 -2.69 -12.32
N THR A 269 -6.67 -3.93 -11.94
CA THR A 269 -7.63 -4.88 -11.36
C THR A 269 -8.20 -4.34 -10.04
N HIS A 270 -7.33 -3.86 -9.16
CA HIS A 270 -7.70 -3.26 -7.88
C HIS A 270 -8.51 -1.97 -8.06
N VAL A 271 -8.02 -1.04 -8.87
CA VAL A 271 -8.72 0.22 -9.17
C VAL A 271 -10.13 -0.06 -9.74
N LYS A 272 -10.29 -1.03 -10.64
CA LYS A 272 -11.62 -1.41 -11.16
C LYS A 272 -12.56 -1.96 -10.09
N ARG A 273 -12.03 -2.64 -9.05
CA ARG A 273 -12.85 -3.06 -7.90
C ARG A 273 -13.30 -1.87 -7.08
N LEU A 274 -12.37 -0.98 -6.74
CA LEU A 274 -12.67 0.25 -6.00
C LEU A 274 -13.73 1.11 -6.72
N LEU A 275 -13.61 1.28 -8.04
CA LEU A 275 -14.54 2.07 -8.85
C LEU A 275 -15.95 1.45 -9.01
N ARG A 276 -16.21 0.24 -8.49
CA ARG A 276 -17.58 -0.28 -8.37
C ARG A 276 -18.40 0.44 -7.31
N ASN A 277 -17.73 1.02 -6.33
CA ASN A 277 -18.36 1.64 -5.16
C ASN A 277 -18.30 3.18 -5.19
N ARG A 278 -17.69 3.76 -6.22
CA ARG A 278 -17.56 5.22 -6.36
C ARG A 278 -17.46 5.65 -7.83
N LYS A 279 -17.63 6.92 -8.07
CA LYS A 279 -17.35 7.52 -9.40
C LYS A 279 -15.84 7.54 -9.65
N ALA A 280 -15.45 7.44 -10.93
CA ALA A 280 -14.06 7.64 -11.32
C ALA A 280 -13.59 9.05 -10.90
N PRO A 281 -12.37 9.19 -10.36
CA PRO A 281 -11.79 10.49 -10.05
C PRO A 281 -11.40 11.23 -11.33
N GLU A 282 -11.21 12.54 -11.23
CA GLU A 282 -10.67 13.35 -12.34
C GLU A 282 -9.21 12.99 -12.66
N ALA A 283 -8.44 12.62 -11.65
CA ALA A 283 -7.09 12.09 -11.77
C ALA A 283 -6.81 11.10 -10.62
N ILE A 284 -5.88 10.17 -10.84
CA ILE A 284 -5.39 9.26 -9.81
C ILE A 284 -3.98 9.71 -9.39
N ARG A 285 -3.74 9.82 -8.09
CA ARG A 285 -2.41 10.08 -7.54
C ARG A 285 -1.57 8.81 -7.57
N LEU A 286 -0.38 8.88 -8.17
CA LEU A 286 0.57 7.76 -8.20
C LEU A 286 1.76 8.08 -7.30
N ALA A 287 2.02 7.18 -6.37
CA ALA A 287 3.07 7.20 -5.38
C ALA A 287 4.01 5.99 -5.53
N GLY A 288 5.11 6.00 -4.79
CA GLY A 288 6.10 4.92 -4.81
C GLY A 288 7.08 4.99 -5.98
N GLY A 289 7.91 3.97 -6.12
CA GLY A 289 9.04 3.97 -7.09
C GLY A 289 8.63 4.15 -8.55
N ALA A 290 7.46 3.64 -8.95
CA ALA A 290 6.95 3.77 -10.31
C ALA A 290 6.66 5.24 -10.71
N ALA A 291 6.34 6.11 -9.76
CA ALA A 291 6.08 7.53 -10.00
C ALA A 291 7.31 8.29 -10.53
N ASN A 292 8.52 7.77 -10.33
CA ASN A 292 9.76 8.35 -10.82
C ASN A 292 10.05 8.05 -12.30
N SER A 293 9.31 7.14 -12.93
CA SER A 293 9.47 6.73 -14.33
C SER A 293 8.36 7.34 -15.20
N LYS A 294 8.69 8.34 -16.03
CA LYS A 294 7.71 8.96 -16.93
C LYS A 294 7.04 7.96 -17.86
N VAL A 295 7.79 7.00 -18.39
CA VAL A 295 7.25 5.97 -19.28
C VAL A 295 6.28 5.07 -18.52
N TRP A 296 6.57 4.74 -17.27
CA TRP A 296 5.69 3.90 -16.47
C TRP A 296 4.40 4.63 -16.07
N VAL A 297 4.53 5.91 -15.65
CA VAL A 297 3.36 6.77 -15.37
C VAL A 297 2.48 6.91 -16.63
N GLN A 298 3.07 7.02 -17.83
CA GLN A 298 2.32 7.04 -19.08
C GLN A 298 1.58 5.73 -19.34
N ILE A 299 2.21 4.57 -19.05
CA ILE A 299 1.55 3.26 -19.18
C ILE A 299 0.36 3.16 -18.22
N PHE A 300 0.47 3.66 -16.98
CA PHE A 300 -0.66 3.74 -16.05
C PHE A 300 -1.80 4.60 -16.62
N ALA A 301 -1.49 5.80 -17.11
CA ALA A 301 -2.51 6.68 -17.71
C ALA A 301 -3.21 6.03 -18.90
N ASP A 302 -2.46 5.47 -19.85
CA ASP A 302 -2.98 4.83 -21.04
C ASP A 302 -3.82 3.58 -20.74
N ALA A 303 -3.41 2.76 -19.78
CA ALA A 303 -4.13 1.56 -19.39
C ALA A 303 -5.43 1.86 -18.64
N LEU A 304 -5.40 2.81 -17.72
CA LEU A 304 -6.56 3.20 -16.91
C LEU A 304 -7.51 4.15 -17.66
N GLN A 305 -7.03 4.87 -18.68
CA GLN A 305 -7.75 5.96 -19.36
C GLN A 305 -8.22 7.05 -18.38
N ILE A 306 -7.44 7.30 -17.35
CA ILE A 306 -7.63 8.34 -16.34
C ILE A 306 -6.28 9.08 -16.20
N PRO A 307 -6.27 10.42 -16.10
CA PRO A 307 -5.05 11.17 -15.84
C PRO A 307 -4.34 10.69 -14.57
N ILE A 308 -3.01 10.63 -14.62
CA ILE A 308 -2.17 10.28 -13.49
C ILE A 308 -1.40 11.50 -13.01
N GLU A 309 -1.50 11.81 -11.73
CA GLU A 309 -0.75 12.85 -11.05
C GLU A 309 0.34 12.24 -10.19
N THR A 310 1.54 12.83 -10.24
CA THR A 310 2.61 12.53 -9.29
C THR A 310 2.82 13.71 -8.33
N VAL A 311 3.24 13.41 -7.10
CA VAL A 311 3.51 14.42 -6.07
C VAL A 311 5.01 14.58 -5.85
N SER A 312 5.43 15.75 -5.38
CA SER A 312 6.84 16.11 -5.20
C SER A 312 7.50 15.46 -3.97
N CYS A 313 6.74 14.74 -3.13
CA CYS A 313 7.25 14.12 -1.91
C CYS A 313 7.86 12.73 -2.21
N GLN A 314 9.13 12.52 -1.88
CA GLN A 314 9.79 11.21 -2.01
C GLN A 314 9.48 10.29 -0.85
N GLU A 315 9.48 10.81 0.39
CA GLU A 315 9.27 10.06 1.64
C GLU A 315 7.86 10.32 2.17
N GLN A 316 6.87 9.77 1.49
CA GLN A 316 5.45 10.04 1.78
C GLN A 316 5.03 9.61 3.18
N GLY A 317 5.47 8.44 3.64
CA GLY A 317 5.16 7.97 4.99
C GLY A 317 5.67 8.93 6.08
N ILE A 318 6.88 9.49 5.91
CA ILE A 318 7.44 10.49 6.82
C ILE A 318 6.63 11.78 6.77
N MET A 319 6.25 12.23 5.58
CA MET A 319 5.44 13.44 5.40
C MET A 319 4.08 13.30 6.06
N GLY A 320 3.38 12.17 5.87
CA GLY A 320 2.09 11.92 6.51
C GLY A 320 2.19 11.91 8.03
N ALA A 321 3.20 11.26 8.59
CA ALA A 321 3.48 11.28 10.04
C ALA A 321 3.76 12.70 10.54
N ALA A 322 4.54 13.51 9.79
CA ALA A 322 4.80 14.91 10.13
C ALA A 322 3.53 15.78 10.07
N ILE A 323 2.64 15.54 9.11
CA ILE A 323 1.33 16.21 9.03
C ILE A 323 0.52 15.92 10.32
N ALA A 324 0.40 14.64 10.73
CA ALA A 324 -0.34 14.29 11.95
C ALA A 324 0.27 14.94 13.19
N ALA A 325 1.59 14.94 13.33
CA ALA A 325 2.27 15.62 14.43
C ALA A 325 2.00 17.14 14.40
N GLY A 326 2.05 17.75 13.22
CA GLY A 326 1.76 19.19 13.02
C GLY A 326 0.33 19.57 13.39
N VAL A 327 -0.65 18.72 13.06
CA VAL A 327 -2.04 18.89 13.49
C VAL A 327 -2.15 18.73 15.01
N GLY A 328 -1.50 17.71 15.57
CA GLY A 328 -1.53 17.40 17.01
C GLY A 328 -0.99 18.52 17.91
N ILE A 329 -0.02 19.29 17.46
CA ILE A 329 0.57 20.42 18.19
C ILE A 329 0.05 21.78 17.72
N GLY A 330 -0.93 21.82 16.80
CA GLY A 330 -1.57 23.05 16.35
C GLY A 330 -0.77 23.89 15.34
N VAL A 331 0.24 23.34 14.67
CA VAL A 331 0.93 23.97 13.53
C VAL A 331 -0.01 24.09 12.33
N PHE A 332 -0.86 23.08 12.15
CA PHE A 332 -1.97 23.10 11.21
C PHE A 332 -3.29 23.00 11.98
N ARG A 333 -4.31 23.68 11.51
CA ARG A 333 -5.65 23.65 12.10
C ARG A 333 -6.29 22.27 11.99
N ASP A 334 -6.11 21.64 10.82
CA ASP A 334 -6.67 20.35 10.44
C ASP A 334 -5.82 19.68 9.34
N TYR A 335 -6.17 18.46 8.98
CA TYR A 335 -5.49 17.70 7.94
C TYR A 335 -5.64 18.30 6.55
N GLN A 336 -6.79 18.91 6.24
CA GLN A 336 -7.05 19.56 4.95
C GLN A 336 -6.13 20.78 4.76
N GLU A 337 -5.99 21.63 5.78
CA GLU A 337 -5.03 22.73 5.75
C GLU A 337 -3.59 22.23 5.56
N ALA A 338 -3.23 21.16 6.28
CA ALA A 338 -1.92 20.57 6.18
C ALA A 338 -1.66 20.02 4.76
N ALA A 339 -2.58 19.25 4.21
CA ALA A 339 -2.50 18.73 2.86
C ALA A 339 -2.39 19.85 1.82
N ALA A 340 -3.23 20.89 1.90
CA ALA A 340 -3.19 22.04 1.00
C ALA A 340 -1.84 22.78 1.02
N LYS A 341 -1.14 22.80 2.16
CA LYS A 341 0.17 23.45 2.30
C LYS A 341 1.35 22.57 1.89
N THR A 342 1.25 21.25 2.03
CA THR A 342 2.37 20.32 1.90
C THR A 342 2.33 19.47 0.62
N VAL A 343 1.13 19.11 0.15
CA VAL A 343 0.97 18.29 -1.05
C VAL A 343 1.05 19.17 -2.30
N LYS A 344 2.01 18.85 -3.17
CA LYS A 344 2.18 19.59 -4.45
C LYS A 344 2.20 18.58 -5.59
N VAL A 345 1.24 18.71 -6.50
CA VAL A 345 1.27 18.00 -7.76
C VAL A 345 2.48 18.46 -8.57
N GLN A 346 3.35 17.52 -8.92
CA GLN A 346 4.56 17.78 -9.69
C GLN A 346 4.27 17.78 -11.18
N GLN A 347 3.48 16.79 -11.63
CA GLN A 347 3.07 16.67 -13.03
C GLN A 347 1.74 15.93 -13.12
N THR A 348 0.98 16.20 -14.21
CA THR A 348 -0.19 15.48 -14.62
C THR A 348 0.08 14.86 -16.00
N ILE A 349 -0.04 13.55 -16.12
CA ILE A 349 0.12 12.81 -17.37
C ILE A 349 -1.25 12.35 -17.84
N TYR A 350 -1.64 12.78 -19.02
CA TYR A 350 -2.91 12.45 -19.62
C TYR A 350 -2.82 11.15 -20.44
N PRO A 351 -3.89 10.33 -20.46
CA PRO A 351 -3.95 9.15 -21.31
C PRO A 351 -3.92 9.53 -22.78
N ARG A 352 -3.32 8.67 -23.60
CA ARG A 352 -3.32 8.77 -25.05
C ARG A 352 -4.48 7.93 -25.60
N PRO A 353 -5.54 8.55 -26.18
CA PRO A 353 -6.75 7.85 -26.61
C PRO A 353 -6.48 6.74 -27.65
N GLU A 354 -5.47 6.91 -28.49
CA GLU A 354 -5.07 5.95 -29.52
C GLU A 354 -4.63 4.60 -28.96
N TYR A 355 -4.14 4.56 -27.70
CA TYR A 355 -3.75 3.32 -27.02
C TYR A 355 -4.86 2.68 -26.19
N ALA A 356 -6.02 3.32 -26.04
CA ALA A 356 -7.12 2.81 -25.20
C ALA A 356 -7.51 1.38 -25.58
N LYS A 357 -7.73 1.12 -26.88
CA LYS A 357 -8.09 -0.21 -27.37
C LYS A 357 -6.96 -1.22 -27.17
N VAL A 358 -5.71 -0.82 -27.42
CA VAL A 358 -4.53 -1.67 -27.25
C VAL A 358 -4.42 -2.17 -25.80
N TYR A 359 -4.49 -1.26 -24.83
CA TYR A 359 -4.39 -1.65 -23.40
C TYR A 359 -5.63 -2.40 -22.92
N GLN A 360 -6.81 -2.13 -23.45
CA GLN A 360 -8.01 -2.92 -23.16
C GLN A 360 -7.85 -4.38 -23.62
N GLU A 361 -7.36 -4.61 -24.83
CA GLU A 361 -7.10 -5.96 -25.37
C GLU A 361 -6.00 -6.69 -24.59
N LYS A 362 -4.92 -5.98 -24.21
CA LYS A 362 -3.85 -6.53 -23.40
C LYS A 362 -4.33 -6.91 -21.99
N TYR A 363 -5.12 -6.05 -21.35
CA TYR A 363 -5.71 -6.35 -20.05
C TYR A 363 -6.67 -7.54 -20.11
N HIS A 364 -7.49 -7.63 -21.17
CA HIS A 364 -8.34 -8.81 -21.37
C HIS A 364 -7.50 -10.09 -21.46
N ARG A 365 -6.42 -10.07 -22.22
CA ARG A 365 -5.47 -11.21 -22.33
C ARG A 365 -4.84 -11.54 -20.96
N TYR A 366 -4.40 -10.53 -20.21
CA TYR A 366 -3.86 -10.69 -18.87
C TYR A 366 -4.86 -11.42 -17.96
N LYS A 367 -6.12 -11.02 -17.94
CA LYS A 367 -7.18 -11.69 -17.14
C LYS A 367 -7.46 -13.11 -17.63
N ALA A 368 -7.50 -13.35 -18.93
CA ALA A 368 -7.71 -14.68 -19.51
C ALA A 368 -6.56 -15.65 -19.13
N VAL A 369 -5.31 -15.17 -19.08
CA VAL A 369 -4.15 -15.96 -18.62
C VAL A 369 -4.31 -16.34 -17.14
N ILE A 370 -4.67 -15.40 -16.28
CA ILE A 370 -4.89 -15.68 -14.83
C ILE A 370 -5.96 -16.75 -14.67
N GLU A 371 -7.09 -16.62 -15.36
CA GLU A 371 -8.21 -17.56 -15.30
C GLU A 371 -7.79 -18.94 -15.80
N SER A 372 -7.09 -19.01 -16.94
CA SER A 372 -6.65 -20.27 -17.55
C SER A 372 -5.62 -21.00 -16.68
N LEU A 373 -4.80 -20.30 -15.91
CA LEU A 373 -3.79 -20.88 -15.03
C LEU A 373 -4.31 -21.20 -13.62
N SER A 374 -5.56 -20.86 -13.30
CA SER A 374 -6.09 -21.01 -11.94
C SER A 374 -5.97 -22.44 -11.39
N GLY A 375 -6.20 -23.46 -12.21
CA GLY A 375 -6.06 -24.88 -11.85
C GLY A 375 -4.61 -25.39 -11.83
N VAL A 376 -3.68 -24.65 -12.42
CA VAL A 376 -2.27 -25.06 -12.49
C VAL A 376 -1.52 -24.77 -11.20
N TRP A 377 -1.94 -23.76 -10.46
CA TRP A 377 -1.24 -23.29 -9.25
C TRP A 377 -1.19 -24.31 -8.12
N GLU A 378 -2.13 -25.25 -8.07
CA GLU A 378 -2.12 -26.33 -7.07
C GLU A 378 -0.89 -27.25 -7.20
N GLU A 379 -0.35 -27.39 -8.42
CA GLU A 379 0.87 -28.16 -8.70
C GLU A 379 2.15 -27.50 -8.15
N PHE A 380 2.06 -26.20 -7.76
CA PHE A 380 3.17 -25.44 -7.18
C PHE A 380 3.07 -25.30 -5.66
N LYS A 381 2.17 -26.05 -5.02
CA LYS A 381 2.04 -26.10 -3.56
C LYS A 381 3.27 -26.81 -2.99
N LEU A 382 4.03 -26.12 -2.11
CA LEU A 382 5.20 -26.68 -1.40
C LEU A 382 4.77 -27.48 -0.18
#